data_d940ad569a7c71fd4755fafddcfa9324
#
_entry.id   d940ad569a7c71fd4755fafddcfa9324
#
_cell.length_a   1.000
_cell.length_b   1.000
_cell.length_c   1.000
_cell.angle_alpha   90.00
_cell.angle_beta   90.00
_cell.angle_gamma   90.00
#
_symmetry.space_group_name_H-M   'P 1'
#
loop_
_entity.id
_entity.type
_entity.pdbx_description
1 polymer ?
#
loop_
_entity_poly.entity_id
_entity_poly.type
_entity_poly.pdbx_seq_one_letter_code
_entity_poly.pdbx_strand_id
1 'polypeptide(L)'
;LFPYTTLFRSGERTPKGNRAAAAELGHAAKAGLSAAPAVLRSFRLDDAPGKNPEVPSYKVGDVITVGVFAEGDTVKVTGTSKGRGFQGVVKRWSFGGGPNTHGNTKHRRPGSIGPGTDPSRVIKGKKMPGHYGAERVTQTHLRVEKIDAERNLIYIRGSVAGPKNGIVLVRKQG
;
A
#
# COMPACT_ATOMS: atom_id res chain seq x y z
N LEU A 1 -10.67 -1.69 22.94
CA LEU A 1 -10.58 -1.83 21.47
C LEU A 1 -9.46 -2.83 21.17
N PHE A 2 -9.83 -4.08 20.93
CA PHE A 2 -8.85 -5.10 20.51
C PHE A 2 -8.73 -5.03 18.99
N PRO A 3 -7.54 -4.80 18.42
CA PRO A 3 -7.35 -4.90 16.99
C PRO A 3 -7.42 -6.38 16.60
N TYR A 4 -8.45 -6.78 15.88
CA TYR A 4 -8.50 -8.09 15.25
C TYR A 4 -7.40 -8.15 14.19
N THR A 5 -6.41 -8.99 14.43
CA THR A 5 -5.33 -9.22 13.47
C THR A 5 -5.77 -10.34 12.55
N THR A 6 -6.18 -10.00 11.34
CA THR A 6 -6.49 -10.99 10.32
C THR A 6 -5.20 -11.40 9.64
N LEU A 7 -4.78 -12.64 9.84
CA LEU A 7 -3.59 -13.23 9.22
C LEU A 7 -3.95 -13.68 7.80
N PHE A 8 -3.57 -12.91 6.80
CA PHE A 8 -3.61 -13.37 5.42
C PHE A 8 -2.39 -14.25 5.15
N ARG A 9 -2.62 -15.52 4.88
CA ARG A 9 -1.59 -16.44 4.43
C ARG A 9 -1.38 -16.26 2.92
N SER A 10 -0.65 -15.22 2.53
CA SER A 10 -0.09 -15.18 1.19
C SER A 10 1.16 -16.04 1.17
N GLY A 11 1.07 -17.22 0.57
CA GLY A 11 2.16 -18.15 0.30
C GLY A 11 3.22 -18.28 1.40
N GLU A 12 3.49 -19.50 1.83
CA GLU A 12 4.48 -19.81 2.88
C GLU A 12 5.87 -19.22 2.54
N ARG A 13 6.10 -17.98 2.92
CA ARG A 13 7.45 -17.53 3.20
C ARG A 13 7.69 -17.72 4.67
N THR A 14 7.97 -18.94 5.09
CA THR A 14 8.64 -19.19 6.35
C THR A 14 9.88 -18.30 6.40
N PRO A 15 10.04 -17.44 7.41
CA PRO A 15 11.31 -16.75 7.63
C PRO A 15 12.39 -17.83 7.69
N LYS A 16 13.43 -17.72 6.88
CA LYS A 16 14.55 -18.67 6.90
C LYS A 16 15.12 -18.75 8.30
N GLY A 17 14.83 -19.87 8.99
CA GLY A 17 15.35 -20.20 10.29
C GLY A 17 14.89 -19.25 11.43
N ASN A 18 14.97 -19.69 12.66
CA ASN A 18 14.68 -19.11 13.99
C ASN A 18 14.94 -17.61 14.23
N ARG A 19 14.62 -16.73 13.29
CA ARG A 19 14.83 -15.28 13.40
C ARG A 19 13.57 -14.51 13.84
N ALA A 20 12.46 -15.19 14.06
CA ALA A 20 11.28 -14.54 14.59
C ALA A 20 11.51 -14.18 16.07
N ALA A 21 11.15 -12.97 16.46
CA ALA A 21 11.24 -12.56 17.86
C ALA A 21 10.29 -13.42 18.73
N ALA A 22 10.66 -13.66 19.98
CA ALA A 22 9.84 -14.44 20.91
C ALA A 22 8.41 -13.90 21.05
N ALA A 23 8.24 -12.58 20.95
CA ALA A 23 6.94 -11.92 20.97
C ALA A 23 6.08 -12.28 19.75
N GLU A 24 6.68 -12.38 18.55
CA GLU A 24 5.98 -12.78 17.33
C GLU A 24 5.56 -14.25 17.36
N LEU A 25 6.42 -15.12 17.91
CA LEU A 25 6.11 -16.53 18.12
C LEU A 25 4.99 -16.70 19.15
N GLY A 26 5.04 -15.97 20.27
CA GLY A 26 4.00 -15.98 21.30
C GLY A 26 2.65 -15.46 20.75
N HIS A 27 2.68 -14.48 19.86
CA HIS A 27 1.47 -14.00 19.17
C HIS A 27 0.91 -15.07 18.23
N ALA A 28 1.77 -15.71 17.42
CA ALA A 28 1.39 -16.77 16.50
C ALA A 28 0.82 -18.01 17.22
N ALA A 29 1.43 -18.40 18.34
CA ALA A 29 0.99 -19.52 19.16
C ALA A 29 -0.45 -19.35 19.68
N LYS A 30 -0.87 -18.13 20.01
CA LYS A 30 -2.26 -17.82 20.40
C LYS A 30 -3.27 -18.10 19.27
N ALA A 31 -2.83 -18.03 18.02
CA ALA A 31 -3.61 -18.33 16.84
C ALA A 31 -3.48 -19.80 16.38
N GLY A 32 -2.79 -20.66 17.15
CA GLY A 32 -2.55 -22.06 16.79
C GLY A 32 -1.53 -22.23 15.67
N LEU A 33 -0.73 -21.21 15.35
CA LEU A 33 0.29 -21.28 14.31
C LEU A 33 1.63 -21.72 14.90
N SER A 34 2.31 -22.65 14.24
CA SER A 34 3.63 -23.16 14.63
C SER A 34 4.78 -22.21 14.31
N ALA A 35 4.58 -21.24 13.40
CA ALA A 35 5.57 -20.28 12.95
C ALA A 35 5.00 -18.88 12.89
N ALA A 36 5.84 -17.87 13.11
CA ALA A 36 5.43 -16.48 12.96
C ALA A 36 5.15 -16.15 11.48
N PRO A 37 4.04 -15.44 11.17
CA PRO A 37 3.75 -15.03 9.82
C PRO A 37 4.74 -13.97 9.32
N ALA A 38 5.10 -14.02 8.04
CA ALA A 38 6.05 -13.07 7.45
C ALA A 38 5.52 -11.62 7.44
N VAL A 39 4.22 -11.44 7.47
CA VAL A 39 3.57 -10.11 7.45
C VAL A 39 2.34 -10.10 8.33
N LEU A 40 2.29 -9.11 9.22
CA LEU A 40 1.13 -8.82 10.07
C LEU A 40 0.49 -7.51 9.60
N ARG A 41 -0.83 -7.51 9.47
CA ARG A 41 -1.61 -6.30 9.16
C ARG A 41 -2.91 -6.31 9.96
N SER A 42 -3.29 -5.14 10.46
CA SER A 42 -4.55 -4.94 11.17
C SER A 42 -5.59 -4.32 10.22
N PHE A 43 -6.82 -4.80 10.34
CA PHE A 43 -7.98 -4.22 9.69
C PHE A 43 -8.95 -3.78 10.77
N ARG A 44 -9.47 -2.57 10.65
CA ARG A 44 -10.60 -2.17 11.48
C ARG A 44 -11.87 -2.75 10.86
N LEU A 45 -12.64 -3.43 11.67
CA LEU A 45 -14.02 -3.75 11.37
C LEU A 45 -14.80 -2.55 11.90
N ASP A 46 -15.32 -1.70 11.01
CA ASP A 46 -16.08 -0.54 11.43
C ASP A 46 -17.45 -1.03 11.90
N ASP A 47 -17.64 -1.00 13.22
CA ASP A 47 -18.93 -1.26 13.89
C ASP A 47 -19.89 -0.06 13.73
N ALA A 48 -19.83 0.66 12.61
CA ALA A 48 -20.74 1.77 12.37
C ALA A 48 -22.15 1.21 12.19
N PRO A 49 -23.07 1.45 13.15
CA PRO A 49 -24.44 1.01 13.03
C PRO A 49 -25.06 1.60 11.76
N GLY A 50 -25.46 0.75 10.83
CA GLY A 50 -26.11 1.13 9.58
C GLY A 50 -25.27 1.02 8.31
N LYS A 51 -23.95 0.72 8.37
CA LYS A 51 -23.11 0.58 7.17
C LYS A 51 -22.79 -0.84 6.73
N ASN A 52 -22.85 -1.82 7.62
CA ASN A 52 -22.77 -3.24 7.29
C ASN A 52 -23.52 -4.04 8.35
N PRO A 53 -24.70 -4.57 8.05
CA PRO A 53 -25.48 -5.38 8.99
C PRO A 53 -24.85 -6.77 9.27
N GLU A 54 -23.86 -7.17 8.49
CA GLU A 54 -23.20 -8.48 8.63
C GLU A 54 -21.68 -8.29 8.72
N VAL A 55 -21.19 -7.83 9.87
CA VAL A 55 -19.77 -7.99 10.18
C VAL A 55 -19.56 -9.48 10.48
N PRO A 56 -18.86 -10.23 9.62
CA PRO A 56 -18.60 -11.64 9.89
C PRO A 56 -17.81 -11.77 11.19
N SER A 57 -18.30 -12.61 12.09
CA SER A 57 -17.66 -12.91 13.35
C SER A 57 -16.44 -13.81 13.08
N TYR A 58 -15.27 -13.20 12.91
CA TYR A 58 -14.00 -13.93 12.77
C TYR A 58 -13.50 -14.41 14.13
N LYS A 59 -13.03 -15.64 14.19
CA LYS A 59 -12.34 -16.22 15.34
C LYS A 59 -10.85 -16.24 15.12
N VAL A 60 -10.09 -16.28 16.21
CA VAL A 60 -8.64 -16.42 16.15
C VAL A 60 -8.29 -17.76 15.52
N GLY A 61 -7.44 -17.77 14.50
CA GLY A 61 -7.07 -18.96 13.75
C GLY A 61 -7.86 -19.20 12.43
N ASP A 62 -8.90 -18.41 12.18
CA ASP A 62 -9.65 -18.53 10.93
C ASP A 62 -8.79 -18.19 9.72
N VAL A 63 -8.95 -18.97 8.65
CA VAL A 63 -8.29 -18.75 7.36
C VAL A 63 -9.27 -18.06 6.41
N ILE A 64 -8.94 -16.83 6.01
CA ILE A 64 -9.75 -16.06 5.06
C ILE A 64 -9.21 -16.30 3.66
N THR A 65 -10.05 -16.82 2.77
CA THR A 65 -9.76 -17.06 1.35
C THR A 65 -10.36 -15.97 0.46
N VAL A 66 -10.10 -16.04 -0.84
CA VAL A 66 -10.68 -15.11 -1.84
C VAL A 66 -12.20 -15.18 -1.93
N GLY A 67 -12.85 -16.21 -1.39
CA GLY A 67 -14.30 -16.37 -1.37
C GLY A 67 -15.07 -15.26 -0.63
N VAL A 68 -14.38 -14.38 0.10
CA VAL A 68 -14.98 -13.17 0.69
C VAL A 68 -15.42 -12.16 -0.38
N PHE A 69 -14.78 -12.20 -1.58
CA PHE A 69 -15.11 -11.32 -2.69
C PHE A 69 -16.04 -12.00 -3.67
N ALA A 70 -16.83 -11.21 -4.39
CA ALA A 70 -17.64 -11.65 -5.52
C ALA A 70 -17.20 -10.99 -6.81
N GLU A 71 -17.47 -11.63 -7.96
CA GLU A 71 -17.24 -11.01 -9.26
C GLU A 71 -18.12 -9.77 -9.42
N GLY A 72 -17.54 -8.70 -9.94
CA GLY A 72 -18.19 -7.39 -10.04
C GLY A 72 -18.04 -6.49 -8.82
N ASP A 73 -17.54 -6.99 -7.69
CA ASP A 73 -17.31 -6.16 -6.50
C ASP A 73 -16.39 -4.97 -6.80
N THR A 74 -16.73 -3.83 -6.22
CA THR A 74 -15.84 -2.67 -6.22
C THR A 74 -14.90 -2.75 -5.03
N VAL A 75 -13.59 -2.65 -5.29
CA VAL A 75 -12.56 -2.78 -4.26
C VAL A 75 -11.59 -1.61 -4.27
N LYS A 76 -10.97 -1.36 -3.13
CA LYS A 76 -9.79 -0.51 -3.00
C LYS A 76 -8.57 -1.35 -2.68
N VAL A 77 -7.49 -1.12 -3.41
CA VAL A 77 -6.25 -1.85 -3.29
C VAL A 77 -5.14 -0.91 -2.82
N THR A 78 -4.52 -1.26 -1.71
CA THR A 78 -3.42 -0.48 -1.14
C THR A 78 -2.13 -1.28 -1.23
N GLY A 79 -1.11 -0.69 -1.82
CA GLY A 79 0.23 -1.27 -1.94
C GLY A 79 1.32 -0.23 -1.69
N THR A 80 2.55 -0.69 -1.69
CA THR A 80 3.73 0.19 -1.63
C THR A 80 4.27 0.38 -3.04
N SER A 81 4.31 1.62 -3.52
CA SER A 81 4.79 1.94 -4.85
C SER A 81 6.27 1.58 -5.03
N LYS A 82 6.71 1.38 -6.28
CA LYS A 82 8.13 1.13 -6.58
C LYS A 82 8.98 2.32 -6.13
N GLY A 83 10.00 2.08 -5.31
CA GLY A 83 10.97 3.10 -4.91
C GLY A 83 11.82 3.56 -6.11
N ARG A 84 12.10 4.86 -6.16
CA ARG A 84 12.94 5.49 -7.19
C ARG A 84 14.13 6.26 -6.60
N GLY A 85 14.31 6.17 -5.29
CA GLY A 85 15.35 6.87 -4.56
C GLY A 85 15.17 8.39 -4.56
N PHE A 86 16.25 9.13 -4.40
CA PHE A 86 16.26 10.59 -4.47
C PHE A 86 16.11 11.04 -5.93
N GLN A 87 15.09 11.85 -6.22
CA GLN A 87 14.80 12.33 -7.57
C GLN A 87 14.77 13.86 -7.62
N GLY A 88 15.26 14.39 -8.75
CA GLY A 88 15.15 15.80 -9.08
C GLY A 88 13.70 16.21 -9.42
N VAL A 89 13.46 17.51 -9.48
CA VAL A 89 12.13 18.09 -9.70
C VAL A 89 11.49 17.72 -11.03
N VAL A 90 12.31 17.49 -12.07
CA VAL A 90 11.81 17.10 -13.39
C VAL A 90 11.11 15.74 -13.31
N LYS A 91 11.73 14.73 -12.69
CA LYS A 91 11.13 13.39 -12.57
C LYS A 91 10.09 13.30 -11.46
N ARG A 92 10.31 13.98 -10.33
CA ARG A 92 9.42 13.89 -9.18
C ARG A 92 8.11 14.66 -9.38
N TRP A 93 8.18 15.82 -10.03
CA TRP A 93 7.06 16.75 -10.13
C TRP A 93 6.72 17.18 -11.56
N SER A 94 7.37 16.59 -12.57
CA SER A 94 7.17 16.89 -13.98
C SER A 94 7.45 18.36 -14.35
N PHE A 95 8.48 18.96 -13.73
CA PHE A 95 8.92 20.30 -14.10
C PHE A 95 9.54 20.27 -15.51
N GLY A 96 9.27 21.31 -16.33
CA GLY A 96 9.78 21.40 -17.69
C GLY A 96 11.31 21.55 -17.78
N GLY A 97 11.93 22.13 -16.77
CA GLY A 97 13.35 22.51 -16.84
C GLY A 97 13.58 23.72 -17.74
N GLY A 98 14.84 23.95 -18.12
CA GLY A 98 15.24 25.00 -19.06
C GLY A 98 15.53 24.47 -20.46
N PRO A 99 15.66 25.37 -21.48
CA PRO A 99 16.05 24.98 -22.83
C PRO A 99 17.37 24.22 -22.89
N ASN A 100 17.51 23.32 -23.86
CA ASN A 100 18.76 22.58 -24.08
C ASN A 100 19.79 23.35 -24.93
N THR A 101 19.36 24.41 -25.59
CA THR A 101 20.15 25.24 -26.50
C THR A 101 20.10 26.72 -26.12
N HIS A 102 20.58 27.61 -26.94
CA HIS A 102 20.61 29.08 -26.75
C HIS A 102 21.36 29.52 -25.49
N GLY A 103 22.51 28.85 -25.17
CA GLY A 103 23.38 29.22 -24.07
C GLY A 103 22.82 29.00 -22.67
N ASN A 104 21.73 28.27 -22.52
CA ASN A 104 21.13 27.99 -21.20
C ASN A 104 22.03 27.01 -20.41
N THR A 105 22.37 27.37 -19.16
CA THR A 105 23.14 26.56 -18.24
C THR A 105 22.31 25.80 -17.20
N LYS A 106 20.99 25.99 -17.19
CA LYS A 106 20.09 25.47 -16.15
C LYS A 106 19.08 24.45 -16.70
N HIS A 107 19.56 23.37 -17.32
CA HIS A 107 18.71 22.42 -18.04
C HIS A 107 17.66 21.70 -17.16
N ARG A 108 18.05 21.22 -15.97
CA ARG A 108 17.19 20.39 -15.11
C ARG A 108 16.99 20.97 -13.70
N ARG A 109 17.30 22.24 -13.50
CA ARG A 109 17.15 22.90 -12.19
C ARG A 109 15.71 23.31 -11.91
N PRO A 110 15.31 23.42 -10.64
CA PRO A 110 13.93 23.79 -10.26
C PRO A 110 13.54 25.22 -10.61
N GLY A 111 14.48 26.12 -10.82
CA GLY A 111 14.23 27.55 -10.99
C GLY A 111 14.00 28.25 -9.65
N SER A 112 13.23 29.34 -9.66
CA SER A 112 12.91 30.11 -8.45
C SER A 112 12.09 29.29 -7.45
N ILE A 113 12.42 29.41 -6.18
CA ILE A 113 11.73 28.74 -5.09
C ILE A 113 10.70 29.63 -4.37
N GLY A 114 10.60 30.89 -4.73
CA GLY A 114 9.62 31.83 -4.18
C GLY A 114 9.94 33.28 -4.46
N PRO A 115 9.07 34.21 -4.06
CA PRO A 115 9.35 35.64 -4.06
C PRO A 115 10.46 35.98 -3.05
N GLY A 116 11.07 37.15 -3.19
CA GLY A 116 12.21 37.58 -2.38
C GLY A 116 11.80 38.10 -0.98
N THR A 117 11.84 39.39 -0.83
CA THR A 117 11.69 40.06 0.47
C THR A 117 10.38 39.79 1.19
N ASP A 118 9.27 39.65 0.48
CA ASP A 118 7.97 39.30 1.04
C ASP A 118 7.47 38.01 0.38
N PRO A 119 7.23 36.91 1.14
CA PRO A 119 7.19 36.73 2.60
C PRO A 119 8.55 36.37 3.25
N SER A 120 9.70 36.58 2.61
CA SER A 120 11.04 36.31 3.14
C SER A 120 11.30 34.83 3.52
N ARG A 121 10.50 33.91 3.03
CA ARG A 121 10.59 32.49 3.31
C ARG A 121 10.12 31.65 2.12
N VAL A 122 10.53 30.40 2.06
CA VAL A 122 9.94 29.44 1.15
C VAL A 122 8.61 28.95 1.71
N ILE A 123 7.57 29.00 0.92
CA ILE A 123 6.21 28.57 1.33
C ILE A 123 6.22 27.05 1.55
N LYS A 124 5.55 26.60 2.63
CA LYS A 124 5.37 25.18 2.92
C LYS A 124 4.70 24.45 1.75
N GLY A 125 5.11 23.21 1.48
CA GLY A 125 4.57 22.43 0.36
C GLY A 125 5.22 22.75 -1.01
N LYS A 126 6.23 23.62 -1.08
CA LYS A 126 6.98 23.88 -2.31
C LYS A 126 7.57 22.59 -2.86
N LYS A 127 7.31 22.33 -4.14
CA LYS A 127 7.82 21.14 -4.84
C LYS A 127 9.33 21.22 -5.03
N MET A 128 10.05 20.32 -4.37
CA MET A 128 11.53 20.25 -4.37
C MET A 128 12.03 18.84 -4.63
N PRO A 129 13.33 18.63 -4.96
CA PRO A 129 13.93 17.32 -5.03
C PRO A 129 13.75 16.55 -3.72
N GLY A 130 13.75 15.23 -3.78
CA GLY A 130 13.65 14.39 -2.60
C GLY A 130 13.30 12.95 -2.94
N HIS A 131 13.03 12.17 -1.91
CA HIS A 131 12.65 10.78 -2.06
C HIS A 131 11.38 10.65 -2.90
N TYR A 132 11.35 9.68 -3.81
CA TYR A 132 10.22 9.40 -4.68
C TYR A 132 9.92 7.91 -4.75
N GLY A 133 8.65 7.58 -4.64
CA GLY A 133 8.22 6.19 -4.54
C GLY A 133 8.47 5.57 -3.15
N ALA A 134 8.30 4.25 -3.04
CA ALA A 134 8.27 3.50 -1.78
C ALA A 134 7.23 4.06 -0.79
N GLU A 135 6.19 4.67 -1.30
CA GLU A 135 5.09 5.26 -0.55
C GLU A 135 3.87 4.35 -0.60
N ARG A 136 3.06 4.42 0.45
CA ARG A 136 1.77 3.74 0.47
C ARG A 136 0.79 4.44 -0.47
N VAL A 137 0.33 3.72 -1.48
CA VAL A 137 -0.61 4.22 -2.49
C VAL A 137 -1.85 3.35 -2.48
N THR A 138 -3.01 3.99 -2.46
CA THR A 138 -4.30 3.32 -2.53
C THR A 138 -4.98 3.67 -3.85
N GLN A 139 -5.35 2.64 -4.60
CA GLN A 139 -6.21 2.76 -5.78
C GLN A 139 -7.63 2.39 -5.36
N THR A 140 -8.55 3.26 -5.65
CA THR A 140 -9.97 3.11 -5.32
C THR A 140 -10.77 2.76 -6.57
N HIS A 141 -11.99 2.24 -6.38
CA HIS A 141 -12.94 1.94 -7.46
C HIS A 141 -12.40 0.95 -8.51
N LEU A 142 -11.59 -0.01 -8.07
CA LEU A 142 -11.18 -1.12 -8.92
C LEU A 142 -12.25 -2.20 -8.90
N ARG A 143 -12.47 -2.86 -10.03
CA ARG A 143 -13.47 -3.91 -10.17
C ARG A 143 -12.84 -5.28 -10.14
N VAL A 144 -13.46 -6.22 -9.44
CA VAL A 144 -13.10 -7.63 -9.48
C VAL A 144 -13.70 -8.23 -10.76
N GLU A 145 -12.85 -8.74 -11.64
CA GLU A 145 -13.27 -9.34 -12.92
C GLU A 145 -13.56 -10.82 -12.78
N LYS A 146 -12.71 -11.54 -12.06
CA LYS A 146 -12.81 -13.00 -11.92
C LYS A 146 -12.22 -13.46 -10.59
N ILE A 147 -12.79 -14.52 -10.05
CA ILE A 147 -12.29 -15.19 -8.85
C ILE A 147 -12.05 -16.67 -9.18
N ASP A 148 -10.87 -17.17 -8.83
CA ASP A 148 -10.51 -18.59 -8.92
C ASP A 148 -10.34 -19.11 -7.49
N ALA A 149 -11.37 -19.77 -6.98
CA ALA A 149 -11.40 -20.28 -5.61
C ALA A 149 -10.42 -21.44 -5.41
N GLU A 150 -10.19 -22.28 -6.43
CA GLU A 150 -9.31 -23.43 -6.33
C GLU A 150 -7.85 -23.01 -6.13
N ARG A 151 -7.43 -21.98 -6.86
CA ARG A 151 -6.07 -21.45 -6.81
C ARG A 151 -5.92 -20.29 -5.83
N ASN A 152 -7.01 -19.88 -5.18
CA ASN A 152 -7.07 -18.72 -4.30
C ASN A 152 -6.56 -17.42 -4.96
N LEU A 153 -6.99 -17.17 -6.22
CA LEU A 153 -6.61 -16.02 -7.02
C LEU A 153 -7.78 -15.07 -7.24
N ILE A 154 -7.49 -13.78 -7.20
CA ILE A 154 -8.43 -12.71 -7.55
C ILE A 154 -7.86 -11.88 -8.71
N TYR A 155 -8.67 -11.66 -9.73
CA TYR A 155 -8.33 -10.84 -10.89
C TYR A 155 -9.00 -9.48 -10.77
N ILE A 156 -8.19 -8.44 -10.69
CA ILE A 156 -8.67 -7.07 -10.49
C ILE A 156 -8.33 -6.25 -11.72
N ARG A 157 -9.34 -5.58 -12.29
CA ARG A 157 -9.17 -4.67 -13.41
C ARG A 157 -8.60 -3.34 -12.95
N GLY A 158 -7.45 -2.96 -13.54
CA GLY A 158 -6.82 -1.66 -13.32
C GLY A 158 -5.37 -1.77 -12.83
N SER A 159 -4.83 -0.66 -12.38
CA SER A 159 -3.43 -0.60 -11.92
C SER A 159 -3.33 -0.89 -10.42
N VAL A 160 -2.32 -1.65 -10.05
CA VAL A 160 -1.99 -1.95 -8.64
C VAL A 160 -0.61 -1.39 -8.33
N ALA A 161 -0.49 -0.67 -7.22
CA ALA A 161 0.77 -0.09 -6.81
C ALA A 161 1.76 -1.15 -6.32
N GLY A 162 3.00 -1.05 -6.79
CA GLY A 162 4.09 -1.88 -6.29
C GLY A 162 4.79 -2.73 -7.35
N PRO A 163 5.81 -3.48 -6.95
CA PRO A 163 6.50 -4.44 -7.80
C PRO A 163 5.68 -5.73 -7.95
N LYS A 164 6.05 -6.55 -8.94
CA LYS A 164 5.59 -7.93 -9.03
C LYS A 164 5.95 -8.68 -7.73
N ASN A 165 5.06 -9.54 -7.25
CA ASN A 165 5.17 -10.25 -5.97
C ASN A 165 5.18 -9.33 -4.73
N GLY A 166 4.72 -8.08 -4.85
CA GLY A 166 4.51 -7.19 -3.72
C GLY A 166 3.26 -7.58 -2.93
N ILE A 167 3.22 -7.16 -1.67
CA ILE A 167 2.05 -7.37 -0.80
C ILE A 167 1.09 -6.22 -0.98
N VAL A 168 -0.18 -6.55 -1.18
CA VAL A 168 -1.27 -5.59 -1.32
C VAL A 168 -2.39 -5.90 -0.34
N LEU A 169 -3.08 -4.87 0.09
CA LEU A 169 -4.27 -4.96 0.93
C LEU A 169 -5.49 -4.67 0.06
N VAL A 170 -6.38 -5.64 -0.04
CA VAL A 170 -7.63 -5.51 -0.80
C VAL A 170 -8.78 -5.36 0.18
N ARG A 171 -9.66 -4.38 -0.05
CA ARG A 171 -10.86 -4.15 0.76
C ARG A 171 -12.04 -3.90 -0.15
N LYS A 172 -13.20 -4.43 0.19
CA LYS A 172 -14.45 -4.01 -0.45
C LYS A 172 -14.67 -2.52 -0.22
N GLN A 173 -15.21 -1.88 -1.23
CA GLN A 173 -15.63 -0.48 -1.17
C GLN A 173 -17.15 -0.49 -1.33
N GLY A 174 -17.83 -0.18 -0.24
CA GLY A 174 -19.27 0.06 -0.26
C GLY A 174 -19.58 1.45 -0.74
#